data_9ff527fb330f10593a5c1f21bce93a6c
#
_entry.id   9ff527fb330f10593a5c1f21bce93a6c
#
_cell.length_a   1.000
_cell.length_b   1.000
_cell.length_c   1.000
_cell.angle_alpha   90.00
_cell.angle_beta   90.00
_cell.angle_gamma   90.00
#
_symmetry.space_group_name_H-M   'P 1'
#
loop_
_entity.id
_entity.type
_entity.pdbx_description
1 polymer ?
#
loop_
_entity_poly.entity_id
_entity_poly.type
_entity_poly.pdbx_seq_one_letter_code
_entity_poly.pdbx_strand_id
1 'polypeptide(L)'
;MLHASDPPNPWAGYQNCLRDLPDVSHVLVVQDDAVPCKNFAPAVEQIAQSNPDTPIVLFLAHLPRRIANLALHAAKRRECYLEIQLRSNDFLPVVAILWPMEKAREFLAWTEANPHKLGHKAPRSDDSVAGRWASLTKQTIRFTVPSLIEHPDMEPSLIGRKPSWGRDRGRVALFFAEDGLAYDW
;
A
#
# COMPACT_ATOMS: atom_id res chain seq x y z
N MET A 1 14.02 4.42 -8.49
CA MET A 1 14.42 3.32 -9.38
C MET A 1 13.14 2.77 -10.02
N LEU A 2 13.07 2.66 -11.34
CA LEU A 2 11.91 2.10 -12.04
C LEU A 2 12.19 0.63 -12.36
N HIS A 3 11.29 -0.26 -11.94
CA HIS A 3 11.38 -1.70 -12.21
C HIS A 3 10.17 -2.12 -13.04
N ALA A 4 10.37 -2.35 -14.33
CA ALA A 4 9.37 -2.94 -15.21
C ALA A 4 9.74 -4.40 -15.52
N SER A 5 8.75 -5.27 -15.64
CA SER A 5 8.90 -6.64 -16.11
C SER A 5 8.33 -6.78 -17.52
N ASP A 6 8.94 -7.65 -18.34
CA ASP A 6 8.42 -7.99 -19.66
C ASP A 6 8.24 -9.53 -19.75
N PRO A 7 7.05 -10.06 -19.91
CA PRO A 7 5.76 -9.35 -19.92
C PRO A 7 5.41 -8.71 -18.56
N PRO A 8 4.48 -7.71 -18.53
CA PRO A 8 4.12 -7.01 -17.30
C PRO A 8 3.65 -7.98 -16.20
N ASN A 9 4.34 -7.96 -15.08
CA ASN A 9 4.02 -8.77 -13.92
C ASN A 9 4.13 -7.89 -12.66
N PRO A 10 2.99 -7.39 -12.14
CA PRO A 10 2.99 -6.47 -11.00
C PRO A 10 3.74 -7.01 -9.79
N TRP A 11 3.56 -8.29 -9.47
CA TRP A 11 4.26 -8.91 -8.35
C TRP A 11 5.78 -8.96 -8.57
N ALA A 12 6.24 -9.35 -9.76
CA ALA A 12 7.68 -9.40 -10.05
C ALA A 12 8.29 -7.99 -9.99
N GLY A 13 7.60 -6.98 -10.51
CA GLY A 13 8.01 -5.58 -10.40
C GLY A 13 8.13 -5.14 -8.95
N TYR A 14 7.10 -5.41 -8.14
CA TYR A 14 7.09 -5.09 -6.71
C TYR A 14 8.22 -5.80 -5.94
N GLN A 15 8.42 -7.09 -6.20
CA GLN A 15 9.48 -7.89 -5.60
C GLN A 15 10.88 -7.33 -5.92
N ASN A 16 11.09 -6.88 -7.15
CA ASN A 16 12.36 -6.26 -7.54
C ASN A 16 12.62 -4.93 -6.84
N CYS A 17 11.56 -4.15 -6.52
CA CYS A 17 11.70 -2.94 -5.73
C CYS A 17 12.19 -3.20 -4.29
N LEU A 18 12.01 -4.41 -3.77
CA LEU A 18 12.40 -4.79 -2.41
C LEU A 18 13.72 -5.59 -2.35
N ARG A 19 14.33 -5.89 -3.50
CA ARG A 19 15.64 -6.56 -3.56
C ARG A 19 16.76 -5.53 -3.61
N ASP A 20 17.92 -5.93 -3.13
CA ASP A 20 19.16 -5.17 -3.22
C ASP A 20 19.04 -3.72 -2.70
N LEU A 21 18.24 -3.54 -1.67
CA LEU A 21 18.04 -2.25 -1.04
C LEU A 21 19.28 -1.82 -0.24
N PRO A 22 19.62 -0.52 -0.25
CA PRO A 22 20.67 0.01 0.62
C PRO A 22 20.31 -0.16 2.09
N ASP A 23 21.29 0.02 2.97
CA ASP A 23 21.06 -0.01 4.42
C ASP A 23 20.41 1.31 4.86
N VAL A 24 19.08 1.33 4.90
CA VAL A 24 18.23 2.46 5.29
C VAL A 24 17.18 1.98 6.28
N SER A 25 16.61 2.90 7.06
CA SER A 25 15.57 2.55 8.03
C SER A 25 14.25 2.13 7.38
N HIS A 26 13.88 2.79 6.28
CA HIS A 26 12.63 2.57 5.56
C HIS A 26 12.83 2.57 4.06
N VAL A 27 11.95 1.88 3.35
CA VAL A 27 11.81 1.96 1.90
C VAL A 27 10.37 2.31 1.55
N LEU A 28 10.21 3.29 0.67
CA LEU A 28 8.91 3.66 0.10
C LEU A 28 8.80 3.04 -1.29
N VAL A 29 7.79 2.19 -1.47
CA VAL A 29 7.40 1.66 -2.79
C VAL A 29 6.14 2.36 -3.24
N VAL A 30 6.18 2.96 -4.43
CA VAL A 30 5.07 3.73 -5.02
C VAL A 30 4.83 3.22 -6.43
N GLN A 31 3.56 3.04 -6.81
CA GLN A 31 3.17 2.72 -8.18
C GLN A 31 3.35 3.96 -9.09
N ASP A 32 3.59 3.73 -10.36
CA ASP A 32 3.91 4.76 -11.35
C ASP A 32 2.73 5.69 -11.71
N ASP A 33 1.52 5.25 -11.43
CA ASP A 33 0.27 6.02 -11.62
C ASP A 33 -0.22 6.72 -10.34
N ALA A 34 0.57 6.70 -9.26
CA ALA A 34 0.26 7.35 -8.00
C ALA A 34 0.53 8.86 -8.06
N VAL A 35 -0.38 9.66 -7.54
CA VAL A 35 -0.25 11.13 -7.47
C VAL A 35 -0.09 11.55 -6.01
N PRO A 36 1.10 12.03 -5.61
CA PRO A 36 1.35 12.46 -4.24
C PRO A 36 0.70 13.82 -3.94
N CYS A 37 0.35 14.03 -2.66
CA CYS A 37 -0.09 15.33 -2.16
C CYS A 37 1.04 16.35 -2.14
N LYS A 38 0.70 17.61 -1.92
CA LYS A 38 1.70 18.66 -1.63
C LYS A 38 2.49 18.28 -0.35
N ASN A 39 3.77 18.61 -0.32
CA ASN A 39 4.68 18.30 0.80
C ASN A 39 4.72 16.81 1.19
N PHE A 40 4.55 15.92 0.22
CA PHE A 40 4.54 14.48 0.42
C PHE A 40 5.82 13.95 1.06
N ALA A 41 7.00 14.31 0.51
CA ALA A 41 8.27 13.77 1.01
C ALA A 41 8.52 14.12 2.49
N PRO A 42 8.44 15.38 2.95
CA PRO A 42 8.60 15.69 4.37
C PRO A 42 7.54 15.04 5.26
N ALA A 43 6.30 14.85 4.78
CA ALA A 43 5.28 14.12 5.54
C ALA A 43 5.66 12.64 5.71
N VAL A 44 6.17 11.99 4.66
CA VAL A 44 6.66 10.60 4.72
C VAL A 44 7.84 10.46 5.68
N GLU A 45 8.74 11.44 5.73
CA GLU A 45 9.85 11.45 6.69
C GLU A 45 9.36 11.50 8.14
N GLN A 46 8.36 12.34 8.45
CA GLN A 46 7.73 12.38 9.78
C GLN A 46 7.06 11.05 10.13
N ILE A 47 6.32 10.48 9.18
CA ILE A 47 5.67 9.17 9.34
C ILE A 47 6.70 8.07 9.62
N ALA A 48 7.81 8.05 8.87
CA ALA A 48 8.88 7.07 9.08
C ALA A 48 9.49 7.16 10.49
N GLN A 49 9.75 8.39 10.96
CA GLN A 49 10.29 8.63 12.30
C GLN A 49 9.34 8.17 13.41
N SER A 50 8.03 8.37 13.22
CA SER A 50 7.00 8.01 14.20
C SER A 50 6.62 6.52 14.17
N ASN A 51 7.03 5.76 13.14
CA ASN A 51 6.59 4.39 12.91
C ASN A 51 7.77 3.46 12.53
N PRO A 52 8.70 3.20 13.44
CA PRO A 52 9.93 2.47 13.11
C PRO A 52 9.71 1.02 12.67
N ASP A 53 8.64 0.37 13.15
CA ASP A 53 8.46 -1.08 13.04
C ASP A 53 7.16 -1.51 12.32
N THR A 54 6.34 -0.57 11.88
CA THR A 54 5.01 -0.89 11.34
C THR A 54 4.91 -0.46 9.87
N PRO A 55 4.52 -1.36 8.94
CA PRO A 55 4.24 -0.97 7.56
C PRO A 55 3.08 0.02 7.48
N ILE A 56 3.29 1.10 6.73
CA ILE A 56 2.32 2.19 6.57
C ILE A 56 1.84 2.23 5.13
N VAL A 57 0.54 2.10 4.93
CA VAL A 57 -0.12 2.27 3.64
C VAL A 57 -0.56 3.73 3.51
N LEU A 58 -0.05 4.41 2.50
CA LEU A 58 -0.29 5.83 2.28
C LEU A 58 -1.51 6.10 1.38
N PHE A 59 -2.18 5.04 0.97
CA PHE A 59 -3.37 5.05 0.13
C PHE A 59 -4.48 4.21 0.76
N LEU A 60 -5.66 4.77 0.88
CA LEU A 60 -6.84 4.10 1.39
C LEU A 60 -8.02 4.30 0.44
N ALA A 61 -8.49 3.21 -0.16
CA ALA A 61 -9.62 3.21 -1.07
C ALA A 61 -10.95 2.91 -0.38
N HIS A 62 -12.04 2.97 -1.16
CA HIS A 62 -13.39 2.57 -0.72
C HIS A 62 -13.54 1.05 -0.49
N LEU A 63 -12.57 0.25 -0.89
CA LEU A 63 -12.53 -1.19 -0.69
C LEU A 63 -11.23 -1.61 -0.01
N PRO A 64 -11.27 -2.63 0.85
CA PRO A 64 -12.44 -3.37 1.33
C PRO A 64 -13.37 -2.50 2.20
N ARG A 65 -14.68 -2.64 2.03
CA ARG A 65 -15.68 -1.81 2.75
C ARG A 65 -15.48 -1.78 4.27
N ARG A 66 -15.01 -2.89 4.85
CA ARG A 66 -14.73 -2.96 6.29
C ARG A 66 -13.66 -1.95 6.69
N ILE A 67 -12.57 -1.89 5.95
CA ILE A 67 -11.44 -0.98 6.21
C ILE A 67 -11.90 0.47 5.98
N ALA A 68 -12.60 0.73 4.88
CA ALA A 68 -13.14 2.05 4.60
C ALA A 68 -14.07 2.56 5.73
N ASN A 69 -14.94 1.71 6.27
CA ASN A 69 -15.82 2.08 7.38
C ASN A 69 -15.01 2.39 8.66
N LEU A 70 -13.98 1.62 8.97
CA LEU A 70 -13.09 1.89 10.10
C LEU A 70 -12.35 3.22 9.92
N ALA A 71 -11.90 3.52 8.70
CA ALA A 71 -11.25 4.78 8.38
C ALA A 71 -12.19 5.99 8.51
N LEU A 72 -13.47 5.84 8.13
CA LEU A 72 -14.50 6.86 8.37
C LEU A 72 -14.66 7.17 9.87
N HIS A 73 -14.57 6.16 10.72
CA HIS A 73 -14.60 6.36 12.18
C HIS A 73 -13.32 7.03 12.69
N ALA A 74 -12.14 6.63 12.20
CA ALA A 74 -10.88 7.28 12.54
C ALA A 74 -10.89 8.76 12.14
N ALA A 75 -11.31 9.08 10.91
CA ALA A 75 -11.44 10.44 10.42
C ALA A 75 -12.38 11.31 11.28
N LYS A 76 -13.52 10.76 11.71
CA LYS A 76 -14.45 11.45 12.63
C LYS A 76 -13.81 11.78 13.98
N ARG A 77 -12.88 10.95 14.44
CA ARG A 77 -12.11 11.19 15.68
C ARG A 77 -10.85 12.02 15.47
N ARG A 78 -10.60 12.45 14.22
CA ARG A 78 -9.39 13.19 13.82
C ARG A 78 -8.11 12.39 14.08
N GLU A 79 -8.18 11.07 13.98
CA GLU A 79 -7.03 10.20 14.05
C GLU A 79 -6.30 10.20 12.70
N CYS A 80 -4.97 10.34 12.72
CA CYS A 80 -4.16 10.34 11.51
C CYS A 80 -3.86 8.93 11.00
N TYR A 81 -4.12 7.91 11.82
CA TYR A 81 -3.90 6.51 11.46
C TYR A 81 -5.09 5.62 11.77
N LEU A 82 -5.29 4.65 10.89
CA LEU A 82 -6.09 3.46 11.16
C LEU A 82 -5.14 2.27 11.31
N GLU A 83 -5.08 1.68 12.50
CA GLU A 83 -4.30 0.48 12.76
C GLU A 83 -5.18 -0.76 12.75
N ILE A 84 -4.83 -1.77 11.94
CA ILE A 84 -5.61 -3.00 11.81
C ILE A 84 -4.74 -4.24 11.56
N GLN A 85 -5.31 -5.40 11.88
CA GLN A 85 -4.90 -6.68 11.32
C GLN A 85 -5.83 -7.08 10.18
N LEU A 86 -5.26 -7.47 9.04
CA LEU A 86 -6.03 -7.89 7.87
C LEU A 86 -6.65 -9.27 8.10
N ARG A 87 -7.85 -9.47 7.56
CA ARG A 87 -8.51 -10.78 7.46
C ARG A 87 -8.13 -11.45 6.15
N SER A 88 -8.35 -12.75 6.05
CA SER A 88 -8.00 -13.55 4.87
C SER A 88 -8.60 -13.05 3.54
N ASN A 89 -9.71 -12.33 3.60
CA ASN A 89 -10.42 -11.78 2.44
C ASN A 89 -10.13 -10.28 2.20
N ASP A 90 -9.36 -9.65 3.08
CA ASP A 90 -8.91 -8.29 2.86
C ASP A 90 -7.71 -8.32 1.89
N PHE A 91 -7.63 -7.34 1.00
CA PHE A 91 -6.42 -7.09 0.21
C PHE A 91 -5.73 -5.84 0.77
N LEU A 92 -4.45 -5.72 0.52
CA LEU A 92 -3.65 -4.58 0.91
C LEU A 92 -3.38 -3.73 -0.34
N PRO A 93 -3.96 -2.53 -0.47
CA PRO A 93 -3.67 -1.69 -1.63
C PRO A 93 -2.21 -1.25 -1.58
N VAL A 94 -1.42 -1.66 -2.58
CA VAL A 94 0.03 -1.40 -2.64
C VAL A 94 0.40 -0.19 -3.51
N VAL A 95 -0.55 0.71 -3.74
CA VAL A 95 -0.32 1.95 -4.50
C VAL A 95 0.85 2.75 -3.93
N ALA A 96 0.93 2.84 -2.60
CA ALA A 96 2.10 3.36 -1.90
C ALA A 96 2.19 2.75 -0.50
N ILE A 97 3.31 2.09 -0.22
CA ILE A 97 3.62 1.54 1.11
C ILE A 97 4.99 1.98 1.56
N LEU A 98 5.05 2.53 2.76
CA LEU A 98 6.27 2.80 3.49
C LEU A 98 6.57 1.59 4.38
N TRP A 99 7.64 0.89 4.05
CA TRP A 99 8.08 -0.31 4.75
C TRP A 99 9.23 0.01 5.69
N PRO A 100 9.15 -0.33 6.98
CA PRO A 100 10.36 -0.52 7.78
C PRO A 100 11.25 -1.57 7.09
N MET A 101 12.55 -1.34 7.02
CA MET A 101 13.47 -2.20 6.25
C MET A 101 13.40 -3.67 6.68
N GLU A 102 13.33 -3.93 7.99
CA GLU A 102 13.21 -5.29 8.51
C GLU A 102 11.92 -5.97 8.06
N LYS A 103 10.80 -5.21 8.03
CA LYS A 103 9.51 -5.72 7.57
C LYS A 103 9.49 -5.99 6.06
N ALA A 104 10.18 -5.17 5.27
CA ALA A 104 10.36 -5.42 3.84
C ALA A 104 11.13 -6.74 3.60
N ARG A 105 12.23 -6.95 4.34
CA ARG A 105 13.03 -8.18 4.29
C ARG A 105 12.23 -9.41 4.77
N GLU A 106 11.49 -9.28 5.88
CA GLU A 106 10.61 -10.33 6.39
C GLU A 106 9.54 -10.72 5.36
N PHE A 107 8.89 -9.72 4.75
CA PHE A 107 7.90 -9.94 3.69
C PHE A 107 8.50 -10.69 2.50
N LEU A 108 9.65 -10.23 1.99
CA LEU A 108 10.32 -10.86 0.85
C LEU A 108 10.70 -12.30 1.16
N ALA A 109 11.37 -12.56 2.27
CA ALA A 109 11.76 -13.89 2.73
C ALA A 109 10.56 -14.83 2.90
N TRP A 110 9.45 -14.31 3.46
CA TRP A 110 8.22 -15.09 3.60
C TRP A 110 7.64 -15.50 2.24
N THR A 111 7.64 -14.60 1.25
CA THR A 111 7.12 -14.90 -0.09
C THR A 111 7.95 -15.96 -0.80
N GLU A 112 9.27 -15.94 -0.63
CA GLU A 112 10.20 -16.92 -1.18
C GLU A 112 10.04 -18.29 -0.53
N ALA A 113 9.86 -18.33 0.80
CA ALA A 113 9.65 -19.58 1.54
C ALA A 113 8.23 -20.17 1.35
N ASN A 114 7.26 -19.39 0.91
CA ASN A 114 5.85 -19.82 0.80
C ASN A 114 5.22 -19.59 -0.58
N PRO A 115 5.86 -20.00 -1.69
CA PRO A 115 5.33 -19.71 -3.04
C PRO A 115 3.95 -20.32 -3.28
N HIS A 116 3.61 -21.44 -2.62
CA HIS A 116 2.30 -22.08 -2.69
C HIS A 116 1.18 -21.29 -2.01
N LYS A 117 1.50 -20.38 -1.09
CA LYS A 117 0.54 -19.52 -0.41
C LYS A 117 0.22 -18.24 -1.17
N LEU A 118 0.99 -17.91 -2.22
CA LEU A 118 0.82 -16.65 -2.96
C LEU A 118 -0.39 -16.63 -3.90
N GLY A 119 -1.08 -17.77 -4.06
CA GLY A 119 -2.22 -17.94 -4.97
C GLY A 119 -1.83 -18.62 -6.28
N HIS A 120 -2.84 -19.18 -6.97
CA HIS A 120 -2.63 -20.02 -8.15
C HIS A 120 -2.76 -19.27 -9.49
N LYS A 121 -3.28 -18.03 -9.46
CA LYS A 121 -3.49 -17.25 -10.69
C LYS A 121 -2.24 -16.44 -11.03
N ALA A 122 -1.70 -16.66 -12.20
CA ALA A 122 -0.67 -15.80 -12.80
C ALA A 122 -1.33 -14.86 -13.84
N PRO A 123 -0.84 -13.61 -14.01
CA PRO A 123 0.11 -12.94 -13.16
C PRO A 123 -0.46 -12.66 -11.75
N ARG A 124 0.38 -12.74 -10.73
CA ARG A 124 -0.03 -12.47 -9.36
C ARG A 124 -0.17 -10.97 -9.16
N SER A 125 -1.25 -10.56 -8.48
CA SER A 125 -1.40 -9.19 -8.01
C SER A 125 -0.56 -8.99 -6.75
N ASP A 126 0.24 -7.93 -6.74
CA ASP A 126 1.01 -7.45 -5.61
C ASP A 126 0.12 -7.19 -4.37
N ASP A 127 -1.05 -6.54 -4.56
CA ASP A 127 -2.07 -6.34 -3.51
C ASP A 127 -2.47 -7.64 -2.82
N SER A 128 -2.69 -8.70 -3.61
CA SER A 128 -3.10 -10.00 -3.09
C SER A 128 -1.98 -10.69 -2.34
N VAL A 129 -0.74 -10.57 -2.80
CA VAL A 129 0.43 -11.16 -2.14
C VAL A 129 0.70 -10.47 -0.81
N ALA A 130 0.72 -9.14 -0.81
CA ALA A 130 0.92 -8.35 0.41
C ALA A 130 -0.21 -8.58 1.43
N GLY A 131 -1.47 -8.60 0.98
CA GLY A 131 -2.61 -8.89 1.84
C GLY A 131 -2.57 -10.28 2.46
N ARG A 132 -2.15 -11.31 1.70
CA ARG A 132 -1.98 -12.69 2.22
C ARG A 132 -0.87 -12.78 3.26
N TRP A 133 0.29 -12.18 2.99
CA TRP A 133 1.37 -12.12 3.97
C TRP A 133 0.87 -11.49 5.27
N ALA A 134 0.31 -10.28 5.20
CA ALA A 134 -0.14 -9.56 6.38
C ALA A 134 -1.20 -10.33 7.18
N SER A 135 -2.16 -10.97 6.49
CA SER A 135 -3.21 -11.77 7.13
C SER A 135 -2.68 -13.06 7.76
N LEU A 136 -1.84 -13.83 7.04
CA LEU A 136 -1.36 -15.13 7.50
C LEU A 136 -0.29 -15.02 8.59
N THR A 137 0.48 -13.93 8.59
CA THR A 137 1.50 -13.65 9.62
C THR A 137 0.99 -12.73 10.72
N LYS A 138 -0.30 -12.34 10.67
CA LYS A 138 -0.98 -11.47 11.64
C LYS A 138 -0.26 -10.13 11.84
N GLN A 139 0.27 -9.57 10.75
CA GLN A 139 0.93 -8.27 10.82
C GLN A 139 -0.08 -7.17 11.16
N THR A 140 0.36 -6.25 11.98
CA THR A 140 -0.31 -4.97 12.16
C THR A 140 0.06 -4.06 10.99
N ILE A 141 -0.94 -3.48 10.33
CA ILE A 141 -0.78 -2.53 9.24
C ILE A 141 -1.44 -1.22 9.66
N ARG A 142 -0.76 -0.12 9.41
CA ARG A 142 -1.33 1.23 9.55
C ARG A 142 -1.67 1.81 8.19
N PHE A 143 -2.80 2.49 8.13
CA PHE A 143 -3.20 3.31 6.98
C PHE A 143 -3.20 4.76 7.41
N THR A 144 -2.66 5.64 6.59
CA THR A 144 -2.84 7.09 6.81
C THR A 144 -4.29 7.50 6.57
N VAL A 145 -4.81 8.37 7.42
CA VAL A 145 -6.14 8.96 7.32
C VAL A 145 -6.00 10.46 7.52
N PRO A 146 -6.04 11.21 6.42
CA PRO A 146 -6.31 10.87 5.03
C PRO A 146 -5.15 10.15 4.31
N SER A 147 -5.41 9.69 3.08
CA SER A 147 -4.38 9.21 2.15
C SER A 147 -3.45 10.34 1.73
N LEU A 148 -2.15 10.08 1.66
CA LEU A 148 -1.16 11.01 1.11
C LEU A 148 -0.96 10.85 -0.40
N ILE A 149 -1.56 9.82 -0.96
CA ILE A 149 -1.53 9.46 -2.38
C ILE A 149 -2.95 9.41 -2.90
N GLU A 150 -3.16 9.98 -4.09
CA GLU A 150 -4.31 9.72 -4.93
C GLU A 150 -3.93 8.71 -6.02
N HIS A 151 -4.89 7.93 -6.46
CA HIS A 151 -4.75 7.03 -7.60
C HIS A 151 -5.83 7.37 -8.62
N PRO A 152 -5.55 8.28 -9.56
CA PRO A 152 -6.54 8.72 -10.54
C PRO A 152 -6.93 7.57 -11.47
N ASP A 153 -8.23 7.41 -11.69
CA ASP A 153 -8.78 6.39 -12.59
C ASP A 153 -8.74 6.89 -14.04
N MET A 154 -7.52 7.12 -14.58
CA MET A 154 -7.33 7.82 -15.85
C MET A 154 -7.19 6.90 -17.07
N GLU A 155 -6.67 5.69 -16.92
CA GLU A 155 -6.36 4.79 -18.03
C GLU A 155 -6.75 3.33 -17.73
N PRO A 156 -7.00 2.50 -18.74
CA PRO A 156 -7.17 1.08 -18.51
C PRO A 156 -5.87 0.50 -17.94
N SER A 157 -5.98 -0.09 -16.75
CA SER A 157 -4.87 -0.75 -16.11
C SER A 157 -4.30 -1.85 -17.02
N LEU A 158 -2.99 -2.12 -16.95
CA LEU A 158 -2.29 -3.18 -17.67
C LEU A 158 -2.93 -4.58 -17.49
N ILE A 159 -3.71 -4.77 -16.42
CA ILE A 159 -4.48 -5.99 -16.16
C ILE A 159 -5.91 -5.94 -16.76
N GLY A 160 -6.18 -5.02 -17.70
CA GLY A 160 -7.41 -4.98 -18.50
C GLY A 160 -8.67 -4.54 -17.76
N ARG A 161 -8.55 -3.88 -16.61
CA ARG A 161 -9.70 -3.32 -15.90
C ARG A 161 -10.18 -2.05 -16.58
N LYS A 162 -11.50 -1.95 -16.81
CA LYS A 162 -12.11 -0.74 -17.38
C LYS A 162 -12.11 0.40 -16.36
N PRO A 163 -11.86 1.66 -16.78
CA PRO A 163 -11.85 2.84 -15.91
C PRO A 163 -13.11 3.01 -15.05
N SER A 164 -14.29 2.66 -15.58
CA SER A 164 -15.57 2.71 -14.87
C SER A 164 -15.66 1.82 -13.62
N TRP A 165 -14.68 0.94 -13.39
CA TRP A 165 -14.59 0.14 -12.17
C TRP A 165 -13.95 0.91 -11.00
N GLY A 166 -13.25 2.01 -11.28
CA GLY A 166 -12.45 2.71 -10.31
C GLY A 166 -13.24 3.54 -9.32
N ARG A 167 -14.05 4.47 -9.80
CA ARG A 167 -14.73 5.45 -8.93
C ARG A 167 -15.61 4.84 -7.86
N ASP A 168 -16.32 3.78 -8.18
CA ASP A 168 -17.24 3.13 -7.24
C ASP A 168 -16.62 1.94 -6.49
N ARG A 169 -15.36 1.55 -6.79
CA ARG A 169 -14.83 0.25 -6.36
C ARG A 169 -13.38 0.25 -5.88
N GLY A 170 -12.82 1.37 -5.47
CA GLY A 170 -11.61 1.35 -4.67
C GLY A 170 -10.31 1.71 -5.37
N ARG A 171 -10.37 2.40 -6.51
CA ARG A 171 -9.17 2.96 -7.16
C ARG A 171 -8.89 4.42 -6.78
N VAL A 172 -9.88 5.12 -6.24
CA VAL A 172 -9.75 6.52 -5.81
C VAL A 172 -9.64 6.57 -4.30
N ALA A 173 -8.83 7.49 -3.77
CA ALA A 173 -8.68 7.65 -2.34
C ALA A 173 -10.02 7.95 -1.66
N LEU A 174 -10.27 7.31 -0.52
CA LEU A 174 -11.46 7.57 0.30
C LEU A 174 -11.43 9.01 0.86
N PHE A 175 -10.25 9.44 1.30
CA PHE A 175 -9.92 10.79 1.71
C PHE A 175 -8.53 11.09 1.21
N PHE A 176 -8.32 12.22 0.58
CA PHE A 176 -7.02 12.65 0.08
C PHE A 176 -6.56 13.91 0.81
N ALA A 177 -5.33 13.92 1.30
CA ALA A 177 -4.71 15.09 1.87
C ALA A 177 -4.28 16.04 0.77
N GLU A 178 -4.71 17.29 0.80
CA GLU A 178 -4.21 18.30 -0.13
C GLU A 178 -2.74 18.67 0.20
N ASP A 179 -2.41 18.71 1.49
CA ASP A 179 -1.06 19.00 1.99
C ASP A 179 -0.70 18.01 3.10
N GLY A 180 0.41 17.28 2.90
CA GLY A 180 0.89 16.27 3.85
C GLY A 180 1.33 16.86 5.20
N LEU A 181 1.75 18.11 5.25
CA LEU A 181 2.14 18.80 6.50
C LEU A 181 0.96 19.42 7.26
N ALA A 182 -0.26 19.30 6.75
CA ALA A 182 -1.45 19.76 7.46
C ALA A 182 -1.89 18.83 8.62
N TYR A 183 -1.18 17.71 8.81
CA TYR A 183 -1.51 16.65 9.77
C TYR A 183 -0.32 16.40 10.72
N ASP A 184 -0.64 16.00 11.93
CA ASP A 184 0.33 15.64 12.98
C ASP A 184 0.53 14.11 12.95
N TRP A 185 1.47 13.68 12.11
CA TRP A 185 1.75 12.26 11.85
C TRP A 185 2.50 11.58 12.99
#